data_bc1d375cb4b720cfb0eaf7979c5a6e1c
#
_entry.id   bc1d375cb4b720cfb0eaf7979c5a6e1c
#
_cell.length_a   1.000
_cell.length_b   1.000
_cell.length_c   1.000
_cell.angle_alpha   90.00
_cell.angle_beta   90.00
_cell.angle_gamma   90.00
#
_symmetry.space_group_name_H-M   'P 1'
#
loop_
_entity.id
_entity.type
_entity.pdbx_description
1 polymer ?
#
loop_
_entity_poly.entity_id
_entity_poly.type
_entity_poly.pdbx_seq_one_letter_code
_entity_poly.pdbx_strand_id
1 'polypeptide(L)'
;GKFSVYNSLCAIAVTRHFQVPQETLKKTLAEVKVKGRIELVKVSDEFSLMIDYAHNAMSLKSILETLKEYNPHRLVCVFGCGGNRSKERRFEMGEVSGKLADFTIITSDNPRFEDPEAIIEDIKTGISKTDGKYISITDRKEAIRYAIEHGEPGDIIVLAGKGHEDY
;
A
#
# COMPACT_ATOMS: atom_id res chain seq x y z
N GLY A 1 -12.54 4.57 0.70
CA GLY A 1 -12.16 5.63 -0.24
C GLY A 1 -12.98 5.59 -1.53
N LYS A 2 -12.81 6.56 -2.43
CA LYS A 2 -13.57 6.68 -3.69
C LYS A 2 -13.49 5.42 -4.55
N PHE A 3 -12.32 4.77 -4.64
CA PHE A 3 -12.15 3.54 -5.42
C PHE A 3 -12.99 2.37 -4.89
N SER A 4 -13.24 2.29 -3.58
CA SER A 4 -14.14 1.26 -3.02
C SER A 4 -15.58 1.45 -3.51
N VAL A 5 -16.01 2.71 -3.67
CA VAL A 5 -17.33 3.03 -4.24
C VAL A 5 -17.41 2.56 -5.69
N TYR A 6 -16.40 2.84 -6.52
CA TYR A 6 -16.37 2.37 -7.91
C TYR A 6 -16.37 0.86 -8.03
N ASN A 7 -15.56 0.17 -7.19
CA ASN A 7 -15.54 -1.29 -7.15
C ASN A 7 -16.91 -1.87 -6.75
N SER A 8 -17.57 -1.27 -5.76
CA SER A 8 -18.92 -1.65 -5.35
C SER A 8 -19.94 -1.42 -6.46
N LEU A 9 -19.87 -0.31 -7.18
CA LEU A 9 -20.75 -0.05 -8.33
C LEU A 9 -20.55 -1.07 -9.45
N CYS A 10 -19.33 -1.46 -9.74
CA CYS A 10 -19.05 -2.53 -10.71
C CYS A 10 -19.65 -3.87 -10.26
N ALA A 11 -19.47 -4.25 -8.99
CA ALA A 11 -20.06 -5.46 -8.44
C ALA A 11 -21.60 -5.44 -8.50
N ILE A 12 -22.23 -4.30 -8.14
CA ILE A 12 -23.69 -4.13 -8.25
C ILE A 12 -24.14 -4.27 -9.70
N ALA A 13 -23.44 -3.65 -10.66
CA ALA A 13 -23.79 -3.71 -12.06
C ALA A 13 -23.79 -5.17 -12.59
N VAL A 14 -22.77 -5.95 -12.22
CA VAL A 14 -22.67 -7.38 -12.60
C VAL A 14 -23.76 -8.19 -11.93
N THR A 15 -23.98 -8.02 -10.62
CA THR A 15 -24.96 -8.82 -9.85
C THR A 15 -26.41 -8.58 -10.29
N ARG A 16 -26.71 -7.43 -10.92
CA ARG A 16 -28.05 -7.17 -11.50
C ARG A 16 -28.43 -8.19 -12.57
N HIS A 17 -27.47 -8.72 -13.30
CA HIS A 17 -27.72 -9.77 -14.30
C HIS A 17 -28.12 -11.12 -13.66
N PHE A 18 -27.81 -11.32 -12.39
CA PHE A 18 -28.13 -12.53 -11.63
C PHE A 18 -29.37 -12.36 -10.72
N GLN A 19 -30.10 -11.25 -10.87
CA GLN A 19 -31.33 -10.96 -10.09
C GLN A 19 -31.14 -11.04 -8.58
N VAL A 20 -29.95 -10.68 -8.07
CA VAL A 20 -29.67 -10.68 -6.63
C VAL A 20 -30.53 -9.61 -5.93
N PRO A 21 -31.26 -9.95 -4.86
CA PRO A 21 -32.11 -9.00 -4.13
C PRO A 21 -31.29 -7.83 -3.58
N GLN A 22 -31.87 -6.63 -3.65
CA GLN A 22 -31.18 -5.40 -3.22
C GLN A 22 -30.74 -5.43 -1.75
N GLU A 23 -31.57 -6.03 -0.88
CA GLU A 23 -31.24 -6.14 0.55
C GLU A 23 -30.04 -7.07 0.79
N THR A 24 -29.93 -8.16 0.00
CA THR A 24 -28.75 -9.03 0.02
C THR A 24 -27.50 -8.27 -0.40
N LEU A 25 -27.59 -7.46 -1.47
CA LEU A 25 -26.46 -6.63 -1.94
C LEU A 25 -26.03 -5.63 -0.87
N LYS A 26 -26.95 -4.92 -0.25
CA LYS A 26 -26.66 -3.96 0.82
C LYS A 26 -25.94 -4.62 1.99
N LYS A 27 -26.48 -5.74 2.48
CA LYS A 27 -25.90 -6.49 3.59
C LYS A 27 -24.48 -6.97 3.24
N THR A 28 -24.33 -7.63 2.09
CA THR A 28 -23.03 -8.15 1.66
C THR A 28 -21.98 -7.04 1.50
N LEU A 29 -22.35 -5.93 0.87
CA LEU A 29 -21.41 -4.80 0.70
C LEU A 29 -21.02 -4.12 2.01
N ALA A 30 -21.90 -4.15 3.02
CA ALA A 30 -21.57 -3.62 4.35
C ALA A 30 -20.62 -4.52 5.14
N GLU A 31 -20.66 -5.83 4.90
CA GLU A 31 -19.91 -6.83 5.66
C GLU A 31 -18.63 -7.31 4.92
N VAL A 32 -18.56 -7.14 3.60
CA VAL A 32 -17.46 -7.67 2.79
C VAL A 32 -16.12 -7.04 3.18
N LYS A 33 -15.16 -7.92 3.48
CA LYS A 33 -13.75 -7.56 3.66
C LYS A 33 -12.93 -8.30 2.62
N VAL A 34 -12.05 -7.57 1.94
CA VAL A 34 -11.13 -8.17 0.97
C VAL A 34 -9.74 -8.21 1.62
N LYS A 35 -9.27 -9.43 1.90
CA LYS A 35 -7.97 -9.66 2.52
C LYS A 35 -6.86 -8.97 1.73
N GLY A 36 -5.97 -8.26 2.43
CA GLY A 36 -4.86 -7.53 1.82
C GLY A 36 -5.26 -6.28 1.01
N ARG A 37 -6.47 -5.75 1.21
CA ARG A 37 -6.95 -4.50 0.59
C ARG A 37 -7.46 -3.54 1.66
N ILE A 38 -6.68 -2.52 1.98
CA ILE A 38 -6.93 -1.58 3.10
C ILE A 38 -7.33 -2.36 4.36
N GLU A 39 -6.60 -3.42 4.63
CA GLU A 39 -6.83 -4.26 5.80
C GLU A 39 -6.17 -3.63 7.01
N LEU A 40 -6.99 -3.21 7.99
CA LEU A 40 -6.49 -2.66 9.24
C LEU A 40 -6.00 -3.79 10.15
N VAL A 41 -4.77 -3.70 10.62
CA VAL A 41 -4.16 -4.63 11.56
C VAL A 41 -3.96 -3.93 12.91
N LYS A 42 -4.57 -4.47 13.94
CA LYS A 42 -4.45 -3.90 15.29
C LYS A 42 -3.12 -4.31 15.92
N VAL A 43 -2.18 -3.39 15.95
CA VAL A 43 -0.85 -3.56 16.59
C VAL A 43 -0.60 -2.54 17.69
N SER A 44 -1.31 -1.41 17.67
CA SER A 44 -1.19 -0.31 18.62
C SER A 44 -2.54 0.37 18.82
N ASP A 45 -2.70 1.08 19.91
CA ASP A 45 -3.81 2.02 20.14
C ASP A 45 -3.43 3.46 19.72
N GLU A 46 -2.15 3.73 19.50
CA GLU A 46 -1.63 5.05 19.23
C GLU A 46 -1.59 5.37 17.72
N PHE A 47 -1.35 4.37 16.88
CA PHE A 47 -1.28 4.53 15.41
C PHE A 47 -2.02 3.42 14.67
N SER A 48 -2.29 3.63 13.38
CA SER A 48 -2.96 2.66 12.51
C SER A 48 -1.95 1.97 11.59
N LEU A 49 -2.00 0.63 11.53
CA LEU A 49 -1.27 -0.18 10.56
C LEU A 49 -2.23 -0.77 9.53
N MET A 50 -1.95 -0.58 8.26
CA MET A 50 -2.78 -1.08 7.16
C MET A 50 -1.96 -1.90 6.18
N ILE A 51 -2.59 -2.95 5.63
CA ILE A 51 -2.03 -3.77 4.55
C ILE A 51 -2.80 -3.48 3.27
N ASP A 52 -2.09 -3.22 2.17
CA ASP A 52 -2.69 -3.04 0.84
C ASP A 52 -1.87 -3.71 -0.26
N TYR A 53 -2.54 -4.11 -1.33
CA TYR A 53 -1.93 -4.76 -2.50
C TYR A 53 -1.40 -3.78 -3.55
N ALA A 54 -1.34 -2.50 -3.27
CA ALA A 54 -0.85 -1.47 -4.19
C ALA A 54 0.60 -1.75 -4.61
N HIS A 55 0.79 -2.29 -5.82
CA HIS A 55 2.06 -2.77 -6.35
C HIS A 55 2.49 -2.08 -7.67
N ASN A 56 1.87 -0.96 -8.00
CA ASN A 56 2.24 -0.09 -9.12
C ASN A 56 2.00 1.39 -8.74
N ALA A 57 2.55 2.31 -9.52
CA ALA A 57 2.51 3.74 -9.20
C ALA A 57 1.08 4.30 -9.07
N MET A 58 0.16 3.89 -9.95
CA MET A 58 -1.23 4.36 -9.92
C MET A 58 -1.95 3.91 -8.65
N SER A 59 -1.85 2.63 -8.28
CA SER A 59 -2.49 2.10 -7.08
C SER A 59 -1.84 2.66 -5.80
N LEU A 60 -0.50 2.81 -5.79
CA LEU A 60 0.20 3.42 -4.67
C LEU A 60 -0.21 4.89 -4.49
N LYS A 61 -0.30 5.65 -5.57
CA LYS A 61 -0.81 7.02 -5.54
C LYS A 61 -2.22 7.07 -4.95
N SER A 62 -3.12 6.24 -5.46
CA SER A 62 -4.52 6.21 -5.04
C SER A 62 -4.68 5.91 -3.54
N ILE A 63 -3.92 4.93 -3.01
CA ILE A 63 -4.00 4.60 -1.57
C ILE A 63 -3.41 5.72 -0.72
N LEU A 64 -2.25 6.27 -1.07
CA LEU A 64 -1.61 7.34 -0.29
C LEU A 64 -2.48 8.62 -0.28
N GLU A 65 -3.05 9.02 -1.41
CA GLU A 65 -3.99 10.16 -1.47
C GLU A 65 -5.23 9.91 -0.60
N THR A 66 -5.79 8.69 -0.64
CA THR A 66 -6.92 8.31 0.21
C THR A 66 -6.57 8.38 1.70
N LEU A 67 -5.40 7.90 2.09
CA LEU A 67 -4.98 7.91 3.48
C LEU A 67 -4.67 9.32 3.98
N LYS A 68 -4.20 10.22 3.13
CA LYS A 68 -4.03 11.65 3.46
C LYS A 68 -5.34 12.36 3.80
N GLU A 69 -6.48 11.93 3.23
CA GLU A 69 -7.80 12.49 3.55
C GLU A 69 -8.17 12.33 5.05
N TYR A 70 -7.53 11.39 5.77
CA TYR A 70 -7.72 11.18 7.21
C TYR A 70 -6.86 12.08 8.09
N ASN A 71 -6.04 12.96 7.50
CA ASN A 71 -5.14 13.89 8.19
C ASN A 71 -4.25 13.20 9.26
N PRO A 72 -3.48 12.16 8.90
CA PRO A 72 -2.59 11.50 9.84
C PRO A 72 -1.53 12.47 10.38
N HIS A 73 -0.96 12.18 11.55
CA HIS A 73 0.22 12.88 12.05
C HIS A 73 1.39 12.70 11.07
N ARG A 74 1.68 11.46 10.68
CA ARG A 74 2.57 11.11 9.56
C ARG A 74 1.93 9.99 8.73
N LEU A 75 2.10 10.05 7.42
CA LEU A 75 1.80 8.94 6.51
C LEU A 75 3.11 8.20 6.19
N VAL A 76 3.28 7.01 6.76
CA VAL A 76 4.45 6.16 6.57
C VAL A 76 4.14 5.09 5.52
N CYS A 77 4.95 5.00 4.46
CA CYS A 77 4.79 4.02 3.40
C CYS A 77 5.93 3.00 3.42
N VAL A 78 5.59 1.72 3.61
CA VAL A 78 6.53 0.59 3.53
C VAL A 78 6.24 -0.19 2.25
N PHE A 79 7.17 -0.20 1.30
CA PHE A 79 6.97 -0.93 0.06
C PHE A 79 8.27 -1.39 -0.58
N GLY A 80 8.14 -2.34 -1.49
CA GLY A 80 9.18 -2.80 -2.39
C GLY A 80 8.60 -3.07 -3.77
N CYS A 81 9.45 -3.51 -4.70
CA CYS A 81 9.05 -3.87 -6.05
C CYS A 81 9.47 -5.30 -6.39
N GLY A 82 8.65 -5.98 -7.19
CA GLY A 82 9.00 -7.32 -7.68
C GLY A 82 10.09 -7.27 -8.74
N GLY A 83 10.97 -8.28 -8.72
CA GLY A 83 11.96 -8.53 -9.75
C GLY A 83 11.33 -9.04 -11.05
N ASN A 84 12.12 -9.07 -12.15
CA ASN A 84 11.67 -9.45 -13.49
C ASN A 84 10.43 -8.69 -13.96
N ARG A 85 10.38 -7.40 -13.63
CA ARG A 85 9.34 -6.43 -14.03
C ARG A 85 10.02 -5.18 -14.58
N SER A 86 9.22 -4.30 -15.22
CA SER A 86 9.72 -3.03 -15.73
C SER A 86 10.40 -2.21 -14.64
N LYS A 87 11.62 -1.74 -14.90
CA LYS A 87 12.36 -0.81 -14.02
C LYS A 87 11.64 0.52 -13.88
N GLU A 88 10.95 0.98 -14.92
CA GLU A 88 10.16 2.21 -14.89
C GLU A 88 9.17 2.23 -13.72
N ARG A 89 8.51 1.10 -13.45
CA ARG A 89 7.61 0.95 -12.30
C ARG A 89 8.33 1.26 -10.97
N ARG A 90 9.61 0.89 -10.82
CA ARG A 90 10.39 1.11 -9.61
C ARG A 90 10.64 2.59 -9.39
N PHE A 91 11.05 3.28 -10.46
CA PHE A 91 11.26 4.73 -10.45
C PHE A 91 9.97 5.48 -10.15
N GLU A 92 8.87 5.13 -10.84
CA GLU A 92 7.57 5.77 -10.64
C GLU A 92 7.03 5.57 -9.22
N MET A 93 7.14 4.36 -8.66
CA MET A 93 6.68 4.09 -7.29
C MET A 93 7.52 4.84 -6.27
N GLY A 94 8.83 4.93 -6.45
CA GLY A 94 9.71 5.75 -5.61
C GLY A 94 9.30 7.22 -5.65
N GLU A 95 9.09 7.78 -6.83
CA GLU A 95 8.67 9.18 -7.00
C GLU A 95 7.29 9.44 -6.38
N VAL A 96 6.33 8.54 -6.55
CA VAL A 96 4.98 8.67 -5.96
C VAL A 96 5.05 8.64 -4.44
N SER A 97 5.80 7.70 -3.86
CA SER A 97 5.95 7.62 -2.42
C SER A 97 6.63 8.87 -1.84
N GLY A 98 7.72 9.32 -2.47
CA GLY A 98 8.44 10.52 -2.01
C GLY A 98 7.63 11.81 -2.09
N LYS A 99 6.66 11.90 -3.02
CA LYS A 99 5.76 13.06 -3.12
C LYS A 99 4.58 13.01 -2.14
N LEU A 100 4.13 11.83 -1.76
CA LEU A 100 2.88 11.66 -1.06
C LEU A 100 3.03 11.15 0.38
N ALA A 101 4.05 10.35 0.70
CA ALA A 101 4.30 9.93 2.06
C ALA A 101 5.20 10.94 2.80
N ASP A 102 5.02 11.06 4.11
CA ASP A 102 5.88 11.87 4.96
C ASP A 102 7.19 11.12 5.28
N PHE A 103 7.13 9.79 5.27
CA PHE A 103 8.30 8.93 5.42
C PHE A 103 8.12 7.62 4.64
N THR A 104 9.16 7.19 3.94
CA THR A 104 9.16 5.96 3.14
C THR A 104 10.19 4.97 3.66
N ILE A 105 9.81 3.72 3.83
CA ILE A 105 10.70 2.60 4.11
C ILE A 105 10.74 1.71 2.88
N ILE A 106 11.84 1.75 2.15
CA ILE A 106 12.05 0.94 0.94
C ILE A 106 12.58 -0.43 1.38
N THR A 107 11.95 -1.50 0.90
CA THR A 107 12.31 -2.86 1.28
C THR A 107 12.21 -3.82 0.09
N SER A 108 12.62 -5.08 0.27
CA SER A 108 12.38 -6.09 -0.74
C SER A 108 10.90 -6.49 -0.82
N ASP A 109 10.51 -6.94 -1.99
CA ASP A 109 9.27 -7.65 -2.25
C ASP A 109 9.65 -9.07 -2.71
N ASN A 110 9.16 -9.55 -3.83
CA ASN A 110 9.60 -10.79 -4.46
C ASN A 110 10.69 -10.47 -5.50
N PRO A 111 11.98 -10.66 -5.20
CA PRO A 111 13.06 -10.28 -6.12
C PRO A 111 13.19 -11.23 -7.32
N ARG A 112 12.58 -12.41 -7.27
CA ARG A 112 12.70 -13.47 -8.27
C ARG A 112 14.17 -13.82 -8.52
N PHE A 113 14.68 -13.47 -9.72
CA PHE A 113 16.07 -13.75 -10.14
C PHE A 113 16.96 -12.51 -10.09
N GLU A 114 16.45 -11.38 -9.60
CA GLU A 114 17.23 -10.15 -9.46
C GLU A 114 17.76 -9.99 -8.03
N ASP A 115 18.84 -9.25 -7.89
CA ASP A 115 19.35 -8.82 -6.61
C ASP A 115 18.38 -7.83 -5.96
N PRO A 116 17.86 -8.10 -4.74
CA PRO A 116 16.94 -7.20 -4.04
C PRO A 116 17.55 -5.81 -3.81
N GLU A 117 18.85 -5.70 -3.58
CA GLU A 117 19.52 -4.41 -3.42
C GLU A 117 19.48 -3.57 -4.70
N ALA A 118 19.68 -4.22 -5.87
CA ALA A 118 19.58 -3.54 -7.16
C ALA A 118 18.16 -2.99 -7.41
N ILE A 119 17.13 -3.72 -6.98
CA ILE A 119 15.74 -3.24 -7.06
C ILE A 119 15.52 -2.03 -6.15
N ILE A 120 16.07 -2.06 -4.93
CA ILE A 120 15.99 -0.97 -3.97
C ILE A 120 16.68 0.29 -4.53
N GLU A 121 17.85 0.15 -5.16
CA GLU A 121 18.55 1.28 -5.80
C GLU A 121 17.75 1.90 -6.96
N ASP A 122 17.06 1.09 -7.75
CA ASP A 122 16.14 1.60 -8.76
C ASP A 122 15.01 2.44 -8.11
N ILE A 123 14.42 1.97 -6.99
CA ILE A 123 13.41 2.73 -6.25
C ILE A 123 13.97 4.05 -5.70
N LYS A 124 15.19 4.01 -5.13
CA LYS A 124 15.89 5.20 -4.62
C LYS A 124 16.13 6.23 -5.72
N THR A 125 16.43 5.81 -6.94
CA THR A 125 16.56 6.70 -8.11
C THR A 125 15.26 7.47 -8.38
N GLY A 126 14.11 6.86 -8.14
CA GLY A 126 12.81 7.52 -8.27
C GLY A 126 12.55 8.52 -7.14
N ILE A 127 12.74 8.10 -5.89
CA ILE A 127 12.42 8.94 -4.72
C ILE A 127 13.38 10.12 -4.60
N SER A 128 14.64 10.00 -5.05
CA SER A 128 15.62 11.08 -5.05
C SER A 128 15.27 12.29 -5.94
N LYS A 129 14.26 12.13 -6.81
CA LYS A 129 13.69 13.26 -7.59
C LYS A 129 12.71 14.11 -6.79
N THR A 130 12.53 13.82 -5.51
CA THR A 130 11.58 14.46 -4.60
C THR A 130 12.29 14.87 -3.32
N ASP A 131 11.61 15.64 -2.48
CA ASP A 131 12.09 16.00 -1.14
C ASP A 131 11.69 14.97 -0.07
N GLY A 132 11.14 13.81 -0.49
CA GLY A 132 10.63 12.76 0.39
C GLY A 132 11.72 12.13 1.24
N LYS A 133 11.46 12.00 2.53
CA LYS A 133 12.36 11.33 3.48
C LYS A 133 12.22 9.82 3.37
N TYR A 134 13.33 9.12 3.34
CA TYR A 134 13.29 7.65 3.27
C TYR A 134 14.49 6.98 3.94
N ILE A 135 14.29 5.71 4.26
CA ILE A 135 15.36 4.75 4.57
C ILE A 135 15.16 3.49 3.71
N SER A 136 16.17 2.63 3.66
CA SER A 136 16.04 1.30 3.06
C SER A 136 16.45 0.23 4.05
N ILE A 137 15.63 -0.81 4.16
CA ILE A 137 15.86 -2.00 4.97
C ILE A 137 15.49 -3.19 4.10
N THR A 138 16.47 -3.94 3.61
CA THR A 138 16.27 -4.98 2.62
C THR A 138 15.37 -6.10 3.10
N ASP A 139 15.59 -6.59 4.33
CA ASP A 139 14.70 -7.58 4.93
C ASP A 139 13.35 -6.96 5.25
N ARG A 140 12.29 -7.46 4.60
CA ARG A 140 10.94 -6.92 4.75
C ARG A 140 10.38 -7.08 6.16
N LYS A 141 10.73 -8.15 6.84
CA LYS A 141 10.29 -8.38 8.22
C LYS A 141 10.90 -7.33 9.15
N GLU A 142 12.19 -7.04 8.98
CA GLU A 142 12.88 -6.01 9.73
C GLU A 142 12.36 -4.61 9.37
N ALA A 143 12.03 -4.35 8.10
CA ALA A 143 11.41 -3.10 7.66
C ALA A 143 10.03 -2.87 8.33
N ILE A 144 9.22 -3.92 8.43
CA ILE A 144 7.91 -3.86 9.10
C ILE A 144 8.11 -3.66 10.61
N ARG A 145 9.05 -4.38 11.22
CA ARG A 145 9.39 -4.22 12.64
C ARG A 145 9.80 -2.78 12.93
N TYR A 146 10.72 -2.24 12.13
CA TYR A 146 11.17 -0.86 12.25
C TYR A 146 10.00 0.13 12.18
N ALA A 147 9.10 -0.05 11.22
CA ALA A 147 7.93 0.81 11.06
C ALA A 147 7.02 0.79 12.30
N ILE A 148 6.82 -0.39 12.92
CA ILE A 148 6.00 -0.54 14.13
C ILE A 148 6.69 0.06 15.35
N GLU A 149 7.99 -0.19 15.53
CA GLU A 149 8.77 0.31 16.69
C GLU A 149 8.95 1.84 16.66
N HIS A 150 8.89 2.46 15.49
CA HIS A 150 9.03 3.92 15.30
C HIS A 150 7.71 4.61 14.94
N GLY A 151 6.58 3.91 15.12
CA GLY A 151 5.24 4.50 14.95
C GLY A 151 4.97 5.52 16.05
N GLU A 152 4.47 6.69 15.67
CA GLU A 152 4.14 7.79 16.58
C GLU A 152 2.61 7.93 16.70
N PRO A 153 2.12 8.53 17.80
CA PRO A 153 0.69 8.76 17.96
C PRO A 153 0.08 9.53 16.77
N GLY A 154 -0.99 8.98 16.20
CA GLY A 154 -1.68 9.56 15.07
C GLY A 154 -1.11 9.20 13.69
N ASP A 155 -0.08 8.37 13.61
CA ASP A 155 0.46 7.89 12.34
C ASP A 155 -0.50 6.94 11.63
N ILE A 156 -0.41 6.95 10.31
CA ILE A 156 -0.91 5.88 9.45
C ILE A 156 0.28 5.23 8.75
N ILE A 157 0.51 3.94 9.04
CA ILE A 157 1.54 3.12 8.41
C ILE A 157 0.88 2.21 7.39
N VAL A 158 1.26 2.29 6.12
CA VAL A 158 0.76 1.41 5.06
C VAL A 158 1.84 0.46 4.57
N LEU A 159 1.59 -0.85 4.69
CA LEU A 159 2.40 -1.91 4.12
C LEU A 159 1.86 -2.22 2.72
N ALA A 160 2.49 -1.64 1.70
CA ALA A 160 2.04 -1.75 0.32
C ALA A 160 2.81 -2.83 -0.47
N GLY A 161 2.14 -3.38 -1.51
CA GLY A 161 2.72 -4.28 -2.50
C GLY A 161 2.24 -5.71 -2.40
N LYS A 162 2.45 -6.37 -1.27
CA LYS A 162 2.16 -7.81 -1.12
C LYS A 162 0.70 -8.14 -0.79
N GLY A 163 -0.02 -7.24 -0.13
CA GLY A 163 -1.40 -7.52 0.27
C GLY A 163 -1.51 -8.83 1.06
N HIS A 164 -2.20 -9.82 0.48
CA HIS A 164 -2.44 -11.14 1.08
C HIS A 164 -1.43 -12.22 0.67
N GLU A 165 -0.41 -11.86 -0.11
CA GLU A 165 0.62 -12.82 -0.55
C GLU A 165 1.52 -13.24 0.61
N ASP A 166 1.79 -14.55 0.72
CA ASP A 166 2.49 -15.20 1.85
C ASP A 166 3.89 -15.75 1.49
N TYR A 167 4.39 -15.47 0.30
CA TYR A 167 5.73 -15.83 -0.19
C TYR A 167 6.75 -14.71 -0.04
#